data_37de17a6dabd522fefb2007b33910be5
#
_entry.id   37de17a6dabd522fefb2007b33910be5
#
_cell.length_a   1.000
_cell.length_b   1.000
_cell.length_c   1.000
_cell.angle_alpha   90.00
_cell.angle_beta   90.00
_cell.angle_gamma   90.00
#
_symmetry.space_group_name_H-M   'P 1'
#
loop_
_entity.id
_entity.type
_entity.pdbx_description
1 polymer ?
#
loop_
_entity_poly.entity_id
_entity_poly.type
_entity_poly.pdbx_seq_one_letter_code
_entity_poly.pdbx_strand_id
1 'polypeptide(L)'
;LNNIGQIRISASLLNIDGTTELDPSNEKDYARLRRHIISTAPVLTDVRNYVGMPAYKTISDTLELKGLRTGIYLVEVSTDNVSMPVERHLLRVCNLYPVVEMLPDKKCRVVVLNATTGTAVPGANVDVVMSVDRNGTETVKTFTTDANGEAYVEYKALEPRAYRVYTDDDKAFPRTPMGSRFYYYNNKAKVTQTKIYTDRRIYRPGQTVHAAAIAYTCLLYTSPSPRD
;
A
#
# COMPACT_ATOMS: atom_id res chain seq x y z
N LEU A 1 -24.54 10.46 -3.98
CA LEU A 1 -24.99 11.75 -3.44
C LEU A 1 -26.51 11.87 -3.65
N ASN A 2 -27.28 11.97 -2.60
CA ASN A 2 -28.73 12.15 -2.66
C ASN A 2 -29.11 13.43 -1.94
N ASN A 3 -29.88 14.30 -2.61
CA ASN A 3 -30.41 15.54 -2.03
C ASN A 3 -29.33 16.49 -1.46
N ILE A 4 -28.20 16.58 -2.12
CA ILE A 4 -27.09 17.48 -1.80
C ILE A 4 -26.98 18.50 -2.91
N GLY A 5 -27.03 19.79 -2.59
CA GLY A 5 -26.89 20.87 -3.55
C GLY A 5 -25.43 21.26 -3.79
N GLN A 6 -24.60 21.15 -2.75
CA GLN A 6 -23.18 21.53 -2.83
C GLN A 6 -22.31 20.61 -1.98
N ILE A 7 -21.11 20.33 -2.49
CA ILE A 7 -20.03 19.69 -1.75
C ILE A 7 -18.84 20.61 -1.71
N ARG A 8 -18.24 20.76 -0.53
CA ARG A 8 -16.94 21.39 -0.33
C ARG A 8 -15.93 20.36 0.10
N ILE A 9 -14.83 20.30 -0.59
CA ILE A 9 -13.70 19.43 -0.31
C ILE A 9 -12.50 20.32 0.01
N SER A 10 -11.81 20.00 1.11
CA SER A 10 -10.59 20.68 1.50
C SER A 10 -9.50 19.69 1.84
N ALA A 11 -8.25 20.04 1.54
CA ALA A 11 -7.08 19.24 1.91
C ALA A 11 -6.09 20.12 2.68
N SER A 12 -5.77 19.73 3.90
CA SER A 12 -4.82 20.42 4.77
C SER A 12 -3.58 19.56 4.99
N LEU A 13 -2.39 20.14 4.74
CA LEU A 13 -1.13 19.43 4.96
C LEU A 13 -0.84 19.31 6.46
N LEU A 14 -0.44 18.10 6.87
CA LEU A 14 -0.13 17.75 8.25
C LEU A 14 1.38 17.65 8.47
N ASN A 15 1.84 18.10 9.64
CA ASN A 15 3.20 17.85 10.13
C ASN A 15 3.24 16.53 10.91
N ILE A 16 3.06 15.43 10.20
CA ILE A 16 3.15 14.06 10.69
C ILE A 16 3.88 13.21 9.66
N ASP A 17 4.22 12.02 10.05
CA ASP A 17 4.87 11.05 9.16
C ASP A 17 4.06 9.74 9.02
N GLY A 18 4.56 8.83 8.20
CA GLY A 18 3.90 7.56 7.89
C GLY A 18 3.73 6.60 9.07
N THR A 19 4.34 6.87 10.24
CA THR A 19 4.13 6.06 11.46
C THR A 19 2.86 6.45 12.21
N THR A 20 2.25 7.58 11.87
CA THR A 20 1.07 8.07 12.54
C THR A 20 -0.15 7.21 12.18
N GLU A 21 -0.69 6.53 13.18
CA GLU A 21 -1.87 5.67 13.07
C GLU A 21 -3.04 6.35 13.82
N LEU A 22 -3.61 7.39 13.21
CA LEU A 22 -4.78 8.11 13.72
C LEU A 22 -5.92 7.98 12.71
N ASP A 23 -7.10 7.71 13.20
CA ASP A 23 -8.32 7.64 12.38
C ASP A 23 -9.06 8.99 12.40
N PRO A 24 -9.11 9.73 11.28
CA PRO A 24 -9.78 11.03 11.24
C PRO A 24 -11.30 10.95 11.43
N SER A 25 -11.92 9.78 11.29
CA SER A 25 -13.33 9.56 11.58
C SER A 25 -13.63 9.52 13.08
N ASN A 26 -12.61 9.22 13.89
CA ASN A 26 -12.70 9.28 15.35
C ASN A 26 -12.47 10.71 15.86
N GLU A 27 -13.41 11.27 16.60
CA GLU A 27 -13.33 12.66 17.07
C GLU A 27 -12.09 12.97 17.94
N LYS A 28 -11.62 12.01 18.76
CA LYS A 28 -10.42 12.19 19.56
C LYS A 28 -9.16 12.26 18.71
N ASP A 29 -9.06 11.38 17.73
CA ASP A 29 -7.93 11.33 16.80
C ASP A 29 -7.97 12.52 15.84
N TYR A 30 -9.13 12.92 15.39
CA TYR A 30 -9.31 14.14 14.60
C TYR A 30 -8.84 15.39 15.37
N ALA A 31 -9.23 15.52 16.66
CA ALA A 31 -8.75 16.63 17.48
C ALA A 31 -7.22 16.66 17.64
N ARG A 32 -6.58 15.48 17.63
CA ARG A 32 -5.11 15.35 17.62
C ARG A 32 -4.54 15.76 16.26
N LEU A 33 -5.09 15.23 15.16
CA LEU A 33 -4.66 15.54 13.79
C LEU A 33 -4.72 17.03 13.49
N ARG A 34 -5.77 17.71 13.91
CA ARG A 34 -5.92 19.15 13.73
C ARG A 34 -4.76 19.98 14.31
N ARG A 35 -4.14 19.53 15.39
CA ARG A 35 -2.98 20.22 16.01
C ARG A 35 -1.72 20.15 15.13
N HIS A 36 -1.70 19.22 14.17
CA HIS A 36 -0.60 19.01 13.23
C HIS A 36 -0.82 19.71 11.90
N ILE A 37 -1.91 20.44 11.70
CA ILE A 37 -2.13 21.23 10.49
C ILE A 37 -1.06 22.35 10.43
N ILE A 38 -0.32 22.40 9.32
CA ILE A 38 0.80 23.34 9.14
C ILE A 38 0.30 24.76 8.89
N SER A 39 -0.80 24.91 8.15
CA SER A 39 -1.34 26.20 7.76
C SER A 39 -2.83 26.28 8.04
N THR A 40 -3.29 27.43 8.52
CA THR A 40 -4.72 27.69 8.75
C THR A 40 -5.56 27.61 7.48
N ALA A 41 -4.97 27.91 6.32
CA ALA A 41 -5.63 27.75 5.03
C ALA A 41 -5.31 26.37 4.45
N PRO A 42 -6.32 25.62 3.96
CA PRO A 42 -6.09 24.39 3.23
C PRO A 42 -5.23 24.62 1.99
N VAL A 43 -4.40 23.65 1.65
CA VAL A 43 -3.56 23.71 0.42
C VAL A 43 -4.38 23.53 -0.85
N LEU A 44 -5.56 22.92 -0.71
CA LEU A 44 -6.52 22.74 -1.80
C LEU A 44 -7.93 22.92 -1.24
N THR A 45 -8.77 23.63 -1.98
CA THR A 45 -10.22 23.71 -1.75
C THR A 45 -10.92 23.58 -3.10
N ASP A 46 -11.89 22.68 -3.19
CA ASP A 46 -12.77 22.51 -4.35
C ASP A 46 -14.23 22.59 -3.89
N VAL A 47 -15.06 23.28 -4.66
CA VAL A 47 -16.51 23.42 -4.38
C VAL A 47 -17.28 23.00 -5.62
N ARG A 48 -18.14 22.00 -5.47
CA ARG A 48 -18.95 21.46 -6.55
C ARG A 48 -20.43 21.66 -6.27
N ASN A 49 -21.14 22.16 -7.28
CA ASN A 49 -22.57 22.41 -7.22
C ASN A 49 -23.33 21.36 -8.01
N TYR A 50 -24.38 20.81 -7.40
CA TYR A 50 -25.26 19.79 -7.95
C TYR A 50 -26.71 20.26 -8.04
N VAL A 51 -26.92 21.56 -8.16
CA VAL A 51 -28.24 22.17 -8.24
C VAL A 51 -28.95 21.70 -9.53
N GLY A 52 -30.21 21.32 -9.41
CA GLY A 52 -31.03 20.85 -10.55
C GLY A 52 -30.91 19.36 -10.88
N MET A 53 -30.19 18.60 -10.07
CA MET A 53 -30.13 17.14 -10.22
C MET A 53 -31.46 16.48 -9.86
N PRO A 54 -31.84 15.39 -10.54
CA PRO A 54 -33.08 14.67 -10.21
C PRO A 54 -33.10 14.21 -8.75
N ALA A 55 -34.21 14.47 -8.05
CA ALA A 55 -34.39 13.98 -6.69
C ALA A 55 -34.31 12.44 -6.66
N TYR A 56 -33.75 11.90 -5.58
CA TYR A 56 -33.61 10.46 -5.33
C TYR A 56 -32.69 9.69 -6.29
N LYS A 57 -31.94 10.37 -7.16
CA LYS A 57 -30.93 9.73 -8.01
C LYS A 57 -29.56 9.76 -7.34
N THR A 58 -28.92 8.60 -7.23
CA THR A 58 -27.52 8.51 -6.80
C THR A 58 -26.61 9.01 -7.91
N ILE A 59 -25.72 9.92 -7.58
CA ILE A 59 -24.71 10.47 -8.49
C ILE A 59 -23.35 10.05 -7.99
N SER A 60 -22.51 9.54 -8.89
CA SER A 60 -21.08 9.30 -8.64
C SER A 60 -20.30 10.40 -9.35
N ASP A 61 -19.38 11.01 -8.63
CA ASP A 61 -18.46 12.00 -9.17
C ASP A 61 -17.02 11.66 -8.75
N THR A 62 -16.04 12.08 -9.55
CA THR A 62 -14.64 11.83 -9.30
C THR A 62 -13.91 13.15 -9.10
N LEU A 63 -13.20 13.25 -7.99
CA LEU A 63 -12.34 14.39 -7.70
C LEU A 63 -10.90 14.03 -8.00
N GLU A 64 -10.24 14.85 -8.82
CA GLU A 64 -8.81 14.80 -9.03
C GLU A 64 -8.11 15.81 -8.14
N LEU A 65 -7.32 15.33 -7.18
CA LEU A 65 -6.49 16.16 -6.32
C LEU A 65 -5.14 16.41 -7.01
N LYS A 66 -5.09 17.39 -7.88
CA LYS A 66 -3.86 17.76 -8.65
C LYS A 66 -2.96 18.70 -7.87
N GLY A 67 -1.66 18.60 -8.11
CA GLY A 67 -0.66 19.56 -7.60
C GLY A 67 -0.30 19.39 -6.13
N LEU A 68 -0.75 18.33 -5.47
CA LEU A 68 -0.30 18.01 -4.12
C LEU A 68 1.15 17.48 -4.16
N ARG A 69 2.03 18.07 -3.37
CA ARG A 69 3.38 17.54 -3.13
C ARG A 69 3.36 16.35 -2.20
N THR A 70 4.47 15.64 -2.08
CA THR A 70 4.63 14.57 -1.09
C THR A 70 4.29 15.06 0.32
N GLY A 71 3.56 14.24 1.07
CA GLY A 71 3.10 14.59 2.41
C GLY A 71 1.82 13.85 2.81
N ILE A 72 1.34 14.12 4.00
CA ILE A 72 0.10 13.56 4.52
C ILE A 72 -0.91 14.69 4.70
N TYR A 73 -2.10 14.48 4.16
CA TYR A 73 -3.16 15.48 4.14
C TYR A 73 -4.39 14.98 4.88
N LEU A 74 -4.98 15.87 5.67
CA LEU A 74 -6.33 15.71 6.16
C LEU A 74 -7.29 16.22 5.08
N VAL A 75 -8.06 15.32 4.50
CA VAL A 75 -9.09 15.65 3.51
C VAL A 75 -10.44 15.65 4.23
N GLU A 76 -11.15 16.77 4.12
CA GLU A 76 -12.49 16.93 4.71
C GLU A 76 -13.49 17.19 3.59
N VAL A 77 -14.58 16.43 3.62
CA VAL A 77 -15.69 16.56 2.68
C VAL A 77 -16.93 16.98 3.47
N SER A 78 -17.41 18.16 3.20
CA SER A 78 -18.63 18.71 3.82
C SER A 78 -19.66 19.01 2.75
N THR A 79 -20.94 19.06 3.16
CA THR A 79 -22.06 19.38 2.29
C THR A 79 -22.77 20.62 2.79
N ASP A 80 -23.67 21.18 1.98
CA ASP A 80 -24.59 22.25 2.36
C ASP A 80 -25.71 21.76 3.30
N ASN A 81 -25.88 20.45 3.44
CA ASN A 81 -26.83 19.88 4.39
C ASN A 81 -26.15 19.71 5.78
N VAL A 82 -26.48 20.58 6.70
CA VAL A 82 -25.92 20.59 8.07
C VAL A 82 -26.24 19.32 8.89
N SER A 83 -27.22 18.53 8.47
CA SER A 83 -27.53 17.24 9.10
C SER A 83 -26.59 16.11 8.70
N MET A 84 -25.79 16.31 7.66
CA MET A 84 -24.81 15.31 7.24
C MET A 84 -23.48 15.52 7.95
N PRO A 85 -22.86 14.44 8.45
CA PRO A 85 -21.55 14.55 9.06
C PRO A 85 -20.49 14.94 8.01
N VAL A 86 -19.46 15.64 8.47
CA VAL A 86 -18.26 15.88 7.68
C VAL A 86 -17.50 14.56 7.58
N GLU A 87 -17.27 14.09 6.36
CA GLU A 87 -16.40 12.95 6.12
C GLU A 87 -14.93 13.37 6.11
N ARG A 88 -14.09 12.55 6.71
CA ARG A 88 -12.67 12.86 6.91
C ARG A 88 -11.80 11.68 6.54
N HIS A 89 -10.74 11.95 5.79
CA HIS A 89 -9.81 10.92 5.34
C HIS A 89 -8.36 11.40 5.46
N LEU A 90 -7.44 10.49 5.72
CA LEU A 90 -6.01 10.75 5.56
C LEU A 90 -5.59 10.34 4.15
N LEU A 91 -5.11 11.31 3.39
CA LEU A 91 -4.51 11.09 2.08
C LEU A 91 -2.99 11.14 2.22
N ARG A 92 -2.31 10.08 1.79
CA ARG A 92 -0.85 10.03 1.73
C ARG A 92 -0.40 10.17 0.29
N VAL A 93 0.37 11.21 0.01
CA VAL A 93 1.01 11.44 -1.28
C VAL A 93 2.49 11.11 -1.12
N CYS A 94 2.90 10.00 -1.68
CA CYS A 94 4.25 9.46 -1.55
C CYS A 94 4.80 9.10 -2.92
N ASN A 95 6.06 9.42 -3.16
CA ASN A 95 6.76 9.10 -4.40
C ASN A 95 7.74 7.92 -4.24
N LEU A 96 7.67 7.21 -3.12
CA LEU A 96 8.46 6.02 -2.83
C LEU A 96 7.62 4.77 -3.07
N TYR A 97 8.16 3.81 -3.80
CA TYR A 97 7.57 2.51 -4.06
C TYR A 97 8.54 1.39 -3.65
N PRO A 98 8.38 0.82 -2.45
CA PRO A 98 9.22 -0.28 -2.03
C PRO A 98 8.75 -1.61 -2.59
N VAL A 99 9.70 -2.42 -3.04
CA VAL A 99 9.52 -3.82 -3.39
C VAL A 99 10.30 -4.65 -2.38
N VAL A 100 9.62 -5.57 -1.70
CA VAL A 100 10.23 -6.42 -0.68
C VAL A 100 10.29 -7.85 -1.18
N GLU A 101 11.47 -8.44 -1.11
CA GLU A 101 11.73 -9.82 -1.51
C GLU A 101 12.41 -10.57 -0.37
N MET A 102 11.88 -11.74 -0.03
CA MET A 102 12.52 -12.64 0.92
C MET A 102 13.48 -13.55 0.17
N LEU A 103 14.73 -13.49 0.58
CA LEU A 103 15.81 -14.30 -0.01
C LEU A 103 16.07 -15.56 0.85
N PRO A 104 16.77 -16.57 0.28
CA PRO A 104 17.32 -17.67 1.06
C PRO A 104 18.21 -17.16 2.21
N ASP A 105 18.52 -18.05 3.15
CA ASP A 105 19.47 -17.80 4.26
C ASP A 105 19.08 -16.65 5.21
N LYS A 106 17.76 -16.48 5.43
CA LYS A 106 17.22 -15.48 6.36
C LYS A 106 17.63 -14.06 6.02
N LYS A 107 17.52 -13.72 4.75
CA LYS A 107 17.74 -12.39 4.23
C LYS A 107 16.46 -11.83 3.63
N CYS A 108 16.32 -10.53 3.67
CA CYS A 108 15.28 -9.78 2.99
C CYS A 108 15.93 -8.66 2.19
N ARG A 109 15.55 -8.51 0.95
CA ARG A 109 15.94 -7.39 0.09
C ARG A 109 14.77 -6.42 0.00
N VAL A 110 15.04 -5.16 0.23
CA VAL A 110 14.10 -4.06 0.00
C VAL A 110 14.66 -3.18 -1.08
N VAL A 111 13.96 -3.08 -2.19
CA VAL A 111 14.31 -2.18 -3.31
C VAL A 111 13.37 -0.99 -3.25
N VAL A 112 13.91 0.22 -3.18
CA VAL A 112 13.10 1.44 -3.17
C VAL A 112 13.19 2.13 -4.52
N LEU A 113 12.04 2.29 -5.16
CA LEU A 113 11.90 2.92 -6.46
C LEU A 113 11.11 4.23 -6.34
N ASN A 114 11.38 5.14 -7.24
CA ASN A 114 10.52 6.29 -7.44
C ASN A 114 9.21 5.84 -8.10
N ALA A 115 8.08 6.10 -7.46
CA ALA A 115 6.76 5.62 -7.89
C ALA A 115 6.33 6.17 -9.27
N THR A 116 6.87 7.33 -9.67
CA THR A 116 6.51 7.98 -10.94
C THR A 116 7.41 7.51 -12.09
N THR A 117 8.72 7.41 -11.85
CA THR A 117 9.71 7.14 -12.90
C THR A 117 10.18 5.70 -12.96
N GLY A 118 9.96 4.92 -11.90
CA GLY A 118 10.50 3.56 -11.75
C GLY A 118 12.01 3.51 -11.49
N THR A 119 12.67 4.65 -11.34
CA THR A 119 14.12 4.70 -11.08
C THR A 119 14.42 4.33 -9.63
N ALA A 120 15.60 3.74 -9.40
CA ALA A 120 16.09 3.45 -8.06
C ALA A 120 16.24 4.74 -7.22
N VAL A 121 15.97 4.64 -5.92
CA VAL A 121 16.15 5.73 -4.95
C VAL A 121 17.29 5.38 -4.00
N PRO A 122 18.53 5.86 -4.27
CA PRO A 122 19.64 5.69 -3.36
C PRO A 122 19.48 6.55 -2.10
N GLY A 123 20.05 6.09 -0.98
CA GLY A 123 20.05 6.86 0.27
C GLY A 123 18.70 6.91 0.98
N ALA A 124 17.69 6.18 0.53
CA ALA A 124 16.44 6.06 1.25
C ALA A 124 16.63 5.24 2.53
N ASN A 125 16.00 5.68 3.62
CA ASN A 125 15.99 4.95 4.87
C ASN A 125 14.91 3.87 4.85
N VAL A 126 15.24 2.69 5.36
CA VAL A 126 14.36 1.53 5.50
C VAL A 126 14.35 1.12 6.96
N ASP A 127 13.31 1.50 7.68
CA ASP A 127 13.08 1.02 9.05
C ASP A 127 12.41 -0.35 8.99
N VAL A 128 12.97 -1.31 9.71
CA VAL A 128 12.45 -2.68 9.77
C VAL A 128 12.20 -3.06 11.23
N VAL A 129 10.98 -3.45 11.53
CA VAL A 129 10.58 -3.97 12.83
C VAL A 129 10.99 -5.44 12.92
N MET A 130 12.06 -5.70 13.66
CA MET A 130 12.64 -7.03 13.79
C MET A 130 11.90 -7.92 14.78
N SER A 131 11.40 -7.33 15.87
CA SER A 131 10.68 -8.06 16.91
C SER A 131 9.83 -7.12 17.76
N VAL A 132 8.86 -7.71 18.45
CA VAL A 132 8.05 -7.03 19.46
C VAL A 132 8.13 -7.89 20.73
N ASP A 133 8.50 -7.28 21.85
CA ASP A 133 8.55 -7.97 23.12
C ASP A 133 7.16 -8.20 23.75
N ARG A 134 7.11 -8.84 24.93
CA ARG A 134 5.85 -9.12 25.63
C ARG A 134 5.11 -7.86 26.11
N ASN A 135 5.82 -6.75 26.24
CA ASN A 135 5.29 -5.44 26.66
C ASN A 135 4.86 -4.58 25.46
N GLY A 136 4.99 -5.10 24.22
CA GLY A 136 4.69 -4.36 23.02
C GLY A 136 5.82 -3.45 22.52
N THR A 137 7.02 -3.53 23.14
CA THR A 137 8.17 -2.74 22.71
C THR A 137 8.78 -3.33 21.44
N GLU A 138 8.96 -2.48 20.45
CA GLU A 138 9.47 -2.86 19.14
C GLU A 138 10.99 -2.67 19.05
N THR A 139 11.65 -3.66 18.48
CA THR A 139 13.05 -3.53 18.06
C THR A 139 13.06 -3.14 16.59
N VAL A 140 13.39 -1.89 16.30
CA VAL A 140 13.51 -1.36 14.95
C VAL A 140 14.97 -1.23 14.56
N LYS A 141 15.32 -1.61 13.33
CA LYS A 141 16.62 -1.36 12.72
C LYS A 141 16.43 -0.55 11.45
N THR A 142 17.26 0.47 11.29
CA THR A 142 17.28 1.31 10.10
C THR A 142 18.42 0.88 9.18
N PHE A 143 18.10 0.71 7.90
CA PHE A 143 19.02 0.43 6.82
C PHE A 143 18.93 1.57 5.81
N THR A 144 19.97 1.75 5.01
CA THR A 144 19.98 2.77 3.95
C THR A 144 20.18 2.07 2.61
N THR A 145 19.44 2.48 1.61
CA THR A 145 19.57 1.92 0.26
C THR A 145 20.88 2.35 -0.40
N ASP A 146 21.48 1.42 -1.13
CA ASP A 146 22.70 1.63 -1.93
C ASP A 146 22.45 2.41 -3.24
N ALA A 147 23.45 2.47 -4.12
CA ALA A 147 23.36 3.13 -5.42
C ALA A 147 22.29 2.53 -6.35
N ASN A 148 21.89 1.28 -6.14
CA ASN A 148 20.85 0.59 -6.89
C ASN A 148 19.46 0.71 -6.22
N GLY A 149 19.36 1.48 -5.12
CA GLY A 149 18.14 1.58 -4.34
C GLY A 149 17.85 0.34 -3.48
N GLU A 150 18.84 -0.49 -3.18
CA GLU A 150 18.68 -1.75 -2.48
C GLU A 150 19.18 -1.68 -1.03
N ALA A 151 18.43 -2.26 -0.11
CA ALA A 151 18.85 -2.50 1.27
C ALA A 151 18.67 -3.98 1.61
N TYR A 152 19.70 -4.56 2.25
CA TYR A 152 19.69 -5.96 2.65
C TYR A 152 19.57 -6.08 4.17
N VAL A 153 18.58 -6.84 4.59
CA VAL A 153 18.26 -7.07 6.00
C VAL A 153 18.51 -8.52 6.34
N GLU A 154 19.44 -8.78 7.24
CA GLU A 154 19.67 -10.12 7.77
C GLU A 154 18.95 -10.30 9.11
N TYR A 155 18.29 -11.46 9.29
CA TYR A 155 17.61 -11.80 10.53
C TYR A 155 17.97 -13.21 11.00
N LYS A 156 18.02 -13.44 12.33
CA LYS A 156 18.50 -14.71 12.88
C LYS A 156 17.38 -15.70 13.20
N ALA A 157 16.42 -15.30 13.99
CA ALA A 157 15.41 -16.19 14.54
C ALA A 157 13.99 -15.89 14.05
N LEU A 158 13.58 -14.63 14.07
CA LEU A 158 12.24 -14.19 13.70
C LEU A 158 12.31 -13.36 12.43
N GLU A 159 11.35 -13.57 11.54
CA GLU A 159 11.17 -12.75 10.35
C GLU A 159 10.75 -11.34 10.74
N PRO A 160 11.18 -10.32 9.97
CA PRO A 160 10.75 -8.96 10.18
C PRO A 160 9.22 -8.84 10.09
N ARG A 161 8.61 -8.04 10.97
CA ARG A 161 7.15 -7.92 11.08
C ARG A 161 6.55 -6.83 10.22
N ALA A 162 7.28 -5.72 10.10
CA ALA A 162 6.84 -4.55 9.35
C ALA A 162 8.04 -3.76 8.86
N TYR A 163 7.80 -2.92 7.87
CA TYR A 163 8.80 -2.01 7.35
C TYR A 163 8.19 -0.65 7.04
N ARG A 164 9.03 0.34 6.89
CA ARG A 164 8.72 1.68 6.41
C ARG A 164 9.88 2.20 5.60
N VAL A 165 9.60 2.94 4.53
CA VAL A 165 10.62 3.63 3.74
C VAL A 165 10.39 5.13 3.78
N TYR A 166 11.49 5.91 3.82
CA TYR A 166 11.40 7.36 3.80
C TYR A 166 12.71 8.00 3.35
N THR A 167 12.60 9.24 2.89
CA THR A 167 13.72 10.15 2.67
C THR A 167 13.49 11.40 3.51
N ASP A 168 14.43 12.35 3.49
CA ASP A 168 14.24 13.63 4.19
C ASP A 168 13.04 14.41 3.62
N ASP A 169 12.82 14.29 2.31
CA ASP A 169 11.78 15.03 1.58
C ASP A 169 10.45 14.27 1.50
N ASP A 170 10.43 12.95 1.72
CA ASP A 170 9.24 12.12 1.63
C ASP A 170 9.15 11.15 2.80
N LYS A 171 8.31 11.50 3.78
CA LYS A 171 8.03 10.72 4.99
C LYS A 171 6.60 10.17 5.03
N ALA A 172 5.88 10.26 3.91
CA ALA A 172 4.47 9.91 3.86
C ALA A 172 4.18 8.42 3.71
N PHE A 173 5.18 7.60 3.30
CA PHE A 173 4.98 6.16 3.16
C PHE A 173 4.56 5.53 4.50
N PRO A 174 3.43 4.78 4.53
CA PRO A 174 2.93 4.21 5.77
C PRO A 174 3.81 3.05 6.23
N ARG A 175 3.80 2.80 7.52
CA ARG A 175 4.30 1.54 8.06
C ARG A 175 3.47 0.39 7.48
N THR A 176 4.14 -0.54 6.84
CA THR A 176 3.51 -1.64 6.12
C THR A 176 3.90 -2.96 6.78
N PRO A 177 2.93 -3.82 7.16
CA PRO A 177 3.24 -5.15 7.62
C PRO A 177 4.01 -5.93 6.56
N MET A 178 5.06 -6.65 6.96
CA MET A 178 5.61 -7.71 6.14
C MET A 178 4.61 -8.86 6.22
N GLY A 179 3.77 -8.93 5.20
CA GLY A 179 2.60 -9.80 5.23
C GLY A 179 2.96 -11.27 5.38
N SER A 180 2.10 -12.00 6.07
CA SER A 180 2.10 -13.45 6.24
C SER A 180 2.08 -14.27 4.93
N ARG A 181 2.12 -13.63 3.75
CA ARG A 181 2.34 -14.34 2.48
C ARG A 181 3.61 -15.16 2.48
N PHE A 182 4.58 -14.81 3.33
CA PHE A 182 5.85 -15.51 3.46
C PHE A 182 5.80 -16.72 4.41
N TYR A 183 4.79 -16.84 5.27
CA TYR A 183 4.61 -18.02 6.10
C TYR A 183 4.33 -19.30 5.31
N TYR A 184 3.74 -19.19 4.13
CA TYR A 184 3.48 -20.34 3.26
C TYR A 184 4.72 -20.87 2.53
N TYR A 185 5.81 -20.08 2.44
CA TYR A 185 7.01 -20.46 1.71
C TYR A 185 8.06 -21.20 2.54
N ASN A 186 7.91 -21.22 3.87
CA ASN A 186 8.84 -21.96 4.73
C ASN A 186 8.52 -23.45 4.92
N ASN A 187 7.44 -23.93 4.33
CA ASN A 187 7.21 -25.36 4.25
C ASN A 187 8.12 -25.95 3.18
N LYS A 188 9.25 -26.50 3.62
CA LYS A 188 10.16 -27.36 2.82
C LYS A 188 9.48 -28.66 2.32
N ALA A 189 8.16 -28.74 2.36
CA ALA A 189 7.41 -29.82 1.78
C ALA A 189 7.57 -29.76 0.27
N LYS A 190 8.19 -30.77 -0.30
CA LYS A 190 8.17 -31.02 -1.75
C LYS A 190 6.71 -31.16 -2.16
N VAL A 191 6.15 -30.15 -2.79
CA VAL A 191 4.79 -30.22 -3.33
C VAL A 191 4.88 -30.72 -4.76
N THR A 192 4.33 -31.90 -5.01
CA THR A 192 4.17 -32.41 -6.38
C THR A 192 2.94 -31.72 -6.98
N GLN A 193 3.13 -31.00 -8.05
CA GLN A 193 2.06 -30.37 -8.84
C GLN A 193 1.93 -31.10 -10.17
N THR A 194 0.71 -31.19 -10.67
CA THR A 194 0.42 -31.76 -11.98
C THR A 194 -0.34 -30.75 -12.81
N LYS A 195 0.16 -30.45 -14.00
CA LYS A 195 -0.56 -29.68 -15.02
C LYS A 195 -0.97 -30.60 -16.15
N ILE A 196 -2.25 -30.54 -16.50
CA ILE A 196 -2.83 -31.31 -17.59
C ILE A 196 -3.17 -30.38 -18.73
N TYR A 197 -2.74 -30.73 -19.93
CA TYR A 197 -3.01 -30.01 -21.18
C TYR A 197 -3.80 -30.94 -22.10
N THR A 198 -4.80 -30.39 -22.76
CA THR A 198 -5.57 -31.08 -23.81
C THR A 198 -5.35 -30.39 -25.15
N ASP A 199 -5.43 -31.15 -26.24
CA ASP A 199 -5.28 -30.61 -27.61
C ASP A 199 -6.38 -29.59 -27.97
N ARG A 200 -7.55 -29.65 -27.28
CA ARG A 200 -8.69 -28.73 -27.48
C ARG A 200 -9.31 -28.37 -26.15
N ARG A 201 -10.06 -27.30 -26.14
CA ARG A 201 -10.83 -26.85 -24.96
C ARG A 201 -12.25 -27.42 -24.92
N ILE A 202 -12.78 -27.84 -26.06
CA ILE A 202 -14.18 -28.31 -26.20
C ILE A 202 -14.15 -29.55 -27.08
N TYR A 203 -14.87 -30.61 -26.67
CA TYR A 203 -15.04 -31.86 -27.37
C TYR A 203 -16.52 -32.17 -27.54
N ARG A 204 -16.86 -32.84 -28.64
CA ARG A 204 -18.18 -33.44 -28.84
C ARG A 204 -18.21 -34.86 -28.28
N PRO A 205 -19.38 -35.35 -27.86
CA PRO A 205 -19.50 -36.77 -27.45
C PRO A 205 -18.95 -37.72 -28.53
N GLY A 206 -18.14 -38.69 -28.12
CA GLY A 206 -17.49 -39.63 -29.02
C GLY A 206 -16.16 -39.21 -29.65
N GLN A 207 -15.68 -38.00 -29.42
CA GLN A 207 -14.33 -37.59 -29.87
C GLN A 207 -13.25 -38.09 -28.93
N THR A 208 -12.12 -38.45 -29.48
CA THR A 208 -10.92 -38.83 -28.71
C THR A 208 -10.28 -37.55 -28.13
N VAL A 209 -9.96 -37.57 -26.83
CA VAL A 209 -9.25 -36.50 -26.14
C VAL A 209 -7.77 -36.89 -26.07
N HIS A 210 -6.90 -36.09 -26.64
CA HIS A 210 -5.47 -36.20 -26.44
C HIS A 210 -5.07 -35.30 -25.29
N ALA A 211 -4.51 -35.88 -24.22
CA ALA A 211 -4.09 -35.15 -23.04
C ALA A 211 -2.61 -35.46 -22.74
N ALA A 212 -1.88 -34.44 -22.37
CA ALA A 212 -0.53 -34.55 -21.81
C ALA A 212 -0.53 -34.02 -20.38
N ALA A 213 0.10 -34.74 -19.48
CA ALA A 213 0.25 -34.35 -18.08
C ALA A 213 1.74 -34.17 -17.76
N ILE A 214 2.07 -33.06 -17.11
CA ILE A 214 3.40 -32.82 -16.59
C ILE A 214 3.29 -32.80 -15.06
N ALA A 215 3.88 -33.82 -14.42
CA ALA A 215 4.03 -33.87 -12.98
C ALA A 215 5.44 -33.37 -12.62
N TYR A 216 5.52 -32.36 -11.75
CA TYR A 216 6.79 -31.81 -11.30
C TYR A 216 6.77 -31.56 -9.80
N THR A 217 7.92 -31.74 -9.19
CA THR A 217 8.11 -31.42 -7.78
C THR A 217 8.74 -30.05 -7.70
N CYS A 218 7.99 -29.06 -7.24
CA CYS A 218 8.49 -27.72 -7.07
C CYS A 218 9.04 -27.55 -5.64
N LEU A 219 10.32 -27.36 -5.52
CA LEU A 219 10.88 -26.53 -4.48
C LEU A 219 10.61 -25.11 -4.96
N LEU A 220 9.82 -24.35 -4.28
CA LEU A 220 9.16 -23.08 -4.69
C LEU A 220 10.05 -21.99 -5.34
N TYR A 221 11.32 -22.27 -5.63
CA TYR A 221 12.30 -21.33 -6.17
C TYR A 221 13.11 -21.84 -7.38
N THR A 222 12.80 -22.99 -7.94
CA THR A 222 13.64 -23.57 -9.01
C THR A 222 12.87 -24.04 -10.23
N SER A 223 11.70 -23.45 -10.51
CA SER A 223 11.08 -23.68 -11.82
C SER A 223 11.67 -22.66 -12.80
N PRO A 224 12.55 -23.07 -13.73
CA PRO A 224 12.96 -22.18 -14.79
C PRO A 224 11.73 -21.71 -15.57
N SER A 225 11.71 -20.43 -15.93
CA SER A 225 10.68 -19.90 -16.79
C SER A 225 10.67 -20.66 -18.12
N PRO A 226 9.51 -21.00 -18.69
CA PRO A 226 9.45 -21.64 -20.02
C PRO A 226 9.94 -20.75 -21.16
N ARG A 227 10.59 -19.63 -20.86
CA ARG A 227 11.08 -18.64 -21.84
C ARG A 227 12.59 -18.42 -21.79
N ASP A 228 13.34 -19.24 -21.01
CA ASP A 228 14.81 -19.24 -21.03
C ASP A 228 15.31 -20.38 -21.89
#